data_75ca441d291dc8dceb4ea4e0560d2244
#
_entry.id   75ca441d291dc8dceb4ea4e0560d2244
#
_cell.length_a   1.000
_cell.length_b   1.000
_cell.length_c   1.000
_cell.angle_alpha   90.00
_cell.angle_beta   90.00
_cell.angle_gamma   90.00
#
_symmetry.space_group_name_H-M   'P 1'
#
loop_
_entity.id
_entity.type
_entity.pdbx_description
1 polymer ?
#
loop_
_entity_poly.entity_id
_entity_poly.type
_entity_poly.pdbx_seq_one_letter_code
_entity_poly.pdbx_strand_id
1 'polypeptide(L)'
;MENLKSYVQEHKNRFINELITLLKMPSISADSAYSEDVLNTADAIKKALQSAGCDTVEICETPGYPIVYGEKIIDPALPTILVYGHYDVQPADPIELWESPPFEPVIKKTALHPEGAIFARGASDDKGQVYMHVKAFEFMV
;
A
#
# COMPACT_ATOMS: atom_id res chain seq x y z
N MET A 1 9.44 22.27 1.43
CA MET A 1 8.90 21.70 0.17
C MET A 1 9.99 21.24 -0.81
N GLU A 2 11.11 21.93 -0.96
CA GLU A 2 12.25 21.42 -1.77
C GLU A 2 12.77 20.07 -1.27
N ASN A 3 12.89 19.93 0.04
CA ASN A 3 13.38 18.70 0.67
C ASN A 3 12.49 17.46 0.36
N LEU A 4 11.16 17.61 0.37
CA LEU A 4 10.23 16.53 0.02
C LEU A 4 10.34 16.13 -1.47
N LYS A 5 10.42 17.12 -2.37
CA LYS A 5 10.55 16.83 -3.81
C LYS A 5 11.86 16.09 -4.12
N SER A 6 12.96 16.51 -3.51
CA SER A 6 14.26 15.86 -3.68
C SER A 6 14.23 14.44 -3.14
N TYR A 7 13.67 14.22 -1.96
CA TYR A 7 13.50 12.90 -1.35
C TYR A 7 12.67 11.95 -2.23
N VAL A 8 11.51 12.41 -2.71
CA VAL A 8 10.65 11.61 -3.60
C VAL A 8 11.37 11.28 -4.91
N GLN A 9 12.11 12.23 -5.49
CA GLN A 9 12.85 12.01 -6.73
C GLN A 9 14.00 11.00 -6.54
N GLU A 10 14.72 11.09 -5.43
CA GLU A 10 15.81 10.17 -5.09
C GLU A 10 15.31 8.74 -4.88
N HIS A 11 14.16 8.58 -4.23
CA HIS A 11 13.61 7.28 -3.88
C HIS A 11 12.53 6.76 -4.84
N LYS A 12 12.24 7.49 -5.92
CA LYS A 12 11.15 7.18 -6.87
C LYS A 12 11.12 5.73 -7.33
N ASN A 13 12.27 5.21 -7.76
CA ASN A 13 12.35 3.84 -8.29
C ASN A 13 12.11 2.80 -7.19
N ARG A 14 12.62 3.03 -5.99
CA ARG A 14 12.36 2.19 -4.82
C ARG A 14 10.87 2.18 -4.50
N PHE A 15 10.24 3.34 -4.38
CA PHE A 15 8.81 3.47 -4.09
C PHE A 15 7.93 2.77 -5.12
N ILE A 16 8.23 2.93 -6.41
CA ILE A 16 7.50 2.24 -7.47
C ILE A 16 7.66 0.73 -7.36
N ASN A 17 8.87 0.21 -7.13
CA ASN A 17 9.12 -1.22 -7.02
C ASN A 17 8.46 -1.85 -5.79
N GLU A 18 8.48 -1.18 -4.65
CA GLU A 18 7.80 -1.63 -3.44
C GLU A 18 6.29 -1.66 -3.64
N LEU A 19 5.69 -0.62 -4.24
CA LEU A 19 4.27 -0.60 -4.58
C LEU A 19 3.91 -1.71 -5.58
N ILE A 20 4.70 -1.92 -6.63
CA ILE A 20 4.50 -3.01 -7.58
C ILE A 20 4.51 -4.37 -6.86
N THR A 21 5.40 -4.57 -5.90
CA THR A 21 5.46 -5.81 -5.11
C THR A 21 4.18 -6.01 -4.29
N LEU A 22 3.66 -4.96 -3.68
CA LEU A 22 2.42 -4.99 -2.92
C LEU A 22 1.19 -5.27 -3.83
N LEU A 23 1.17 -4.70 -5.03
CA LEU A 23 0.09 -4.86 -6.01
C LEU A 23 0.01 -6.28 -6.61
N LYS A 24 1.10 -7.04 -6.60
CA LYS A 24 1.13 -8.44 -7.04
C LYS A 24 0.43 -9.40 -6.09
N MET A 25 0.14 -8.99 -4.86
CA MET A 25 -0.55 -9.82 -3.87
C MET A 25 -2.06 -9.75 -4.10
N PRO A 26 -2.76 -10.84 -4.45
CA PRO A 26 -4.19 -10.82 -4.73
C PRO A 26 -5.01 -10.91 -3.42
N SER A 27 -4.93 -9.88 -2.58
CA SER A 27 -5.57 -9.83 -1.27
C SER A 27 -7.09 -9.62 -1.34
N ILE A 28 -7.79 -10.52 -2.05
CA ILE A 28 -9.25 -10.48 -2.24
C ILE A 28 -9.93 -11.01 -0.97
N SER A 29 -10.38 -10.11 -0.10
CA SER A 29 -10.99 -10.49 1.20
C SER A 29 -12.36 -11.16 1.07
N ALA A 30 -13.05 -10.94 -0.04
CA ALA A 30 -14.38 -11.50 -0.30
C ALA A 30 -14.37 -12.98 -0.73
N ASP A 31 -13.21 -13.58 -0.99
CA ASP A 31 -13.06 -14.95 -1.44
C ASP A 31 -12.04 -15.71 -0.57
N SER A 32 -12.50 -16.76 0.08
CA SER A 32 -11.66 -17.58 0.98
C SER A 32 -10.48 -18.26 0.29
N ALA A 33 -10.52 -18.42 -1.04
CA ALA A 33 -9.39 -18.95 -1.81
C ALA A 33 -8.14 -18.04 -1.71
N TYR A 34 -8.32 -16.76 -1.41
CA TYR A 34 -7.25 -15.76 -1.26
C TYR A 34 -6.91 -15.44 0.20
N SER A 35 -7.40 -16.21 1.16
CA SER A 35 -7.18 -15.94 2.60
C SER A 35 -5.70 -15.84 2.96
N GLU A 36 -4.86 -16.69 2.40
CA GLU A 36 -3.41 -16.66 2.62
C GLU A 36 -2.78 -15.39 2.03
N ASP A 37 -3.23 -14.97 0.85
CA ASP A 37 -2.75 -13.73 0.21
C ASP A 37 -3.13 -12.49 1.02
N VAL A 38 -4.32 -12.48 1.63
CA VAL A 38 -4.74 -11.39 2.53
C VAL A 38 -3.82 -11.33 3.76
N LEU A 39 -3.53 -12.47 4.39
CA LEU A 39 -2.61 -12.53 5.55
C LEU A 39 -1.17 -12.14 5.16
N ASN A 40 -0.68 -12.62 4.02
CA ASN A 40 0.63 -12.24 3.50
C ASN A 40 0.71 -10.74 3.19
N THR A 41 -0.39 -10.14 2.73
CA THR A 41 -0.46 -8.69 2.48
C THR A 41 -0.43 -7.91 3.80
N ALA A 42 -1.14 -8.38 4.84
CA ALA A 42 -1.06 -7.79 6.18
C ALA A 42 0.39 -7.79 6.73
N ASP A 43 1.10 -8.91 6.56
CA ASP A 43 2.50 -9.01 6.96
C ASP A 43 3.42 -8.08 6.14
N ALA A 44 3.13 -7.90 4.85
CA ALA A 44 3.86 -6.94 4.00
C ALA A 44 3.65 -5.49 4.48
N ILE A 45 2.42 -5.10 4.83
CA ILE A 45 2.12 -3.77 5.41
C ILE A 45 2.82 -3.59 6.76
N LYS A 46 2.80 -4.62 7.63
CA LYS A 46 3.55 -4.61 8.89
C LYS A 46 5.02 -4.30 8.67
N LYS A 47 5.67 -5.03 7.75
CA LYS A 47 7.07 -4.81 7.40
C LYS A 47 7.34 -3.42 6.84
N ALA A 48 6.41 -2.90 6.02
CA ALA A 48 6.52 -1.55 5.47
C ALA A 48 6.47 -0.48 6.56
N LEU A 49 5.56 -0.60 7.54
CA LEU A 49 5.46 0.30 8.69
C LEU A 49 6.70 0.24 9.59
N GLN A 50 7.22 -0.98 9.84
CA GLN A 50 8.47 -1.17 10.60
C GLN A 50 9.65 -0.47 9.89
N SER A 51 9.78 -0.68 8.58
CA SER A 51 10.83 -0.06 7.77
C SER A 51 10.70 1.45 7.67
N ALA A 52 9.47 1.96 7.75
CA ALA A 52 9.18 3.39 7.75
C ALA A 52 9.49 4.08 9.10
N GLY A 53 9.77 3.32 10.17
CA GLY A 53 10.20 3.87 11.46
C GLY A 53 9.14 3.93 12.55
N CYS A 54 8.05 3.15 12.44
CA CYS A 54 7.13 2.96 13.56
C CYS A 54 7.85 2.29 14.75
N ASP A 55 7.59 2.78 15.96
CA ASP A 55 8.15 2.21 17.19
C ASP A 55 7.43 0.92 17.60
N THR A 56 6.12 0.87 17.36
CA THR A 56 5.27 -0.32 17.59
C THR A 56 4.57 -0.69 16.29
N VAL A 57 4.63 -1.96 15.91
CA VAL A 57 3.82 -2.48 14.79
C VAL A 57 3.28 -3.87 15.16
N GLU A 58 1.97 -4.00 15.16
CA GLU A 58 1.27 -5.22 15.56
C GLU A 58 0.28 -5.68 14.48
N ILE A 59 0.05 -6.99 14.40
CA ILE A 59 -1.08 -7.58 13.70
C ILE A 59 -2.11 -7.94 14.77
N CYS A 60 -3.23 -7.22 14.76
CA CYS A 60 -4.31 -7.39 15.72
C CYS A 60 -5.36 -8.32 15.12
N GLU A 61 -5.52 -9.49 15.73
CA GLU A 61 -6.51 -10.47 15.30
C GLU A 61 -7.95 -9.94 15.46
N THR A 62 -8.80 -10.28 14.52
CA THR A 62 -10.24 -9.97 14.53
C THR A 62 -11.03 -11.23 14.16
N PRO A 63 -12.37 -11.24 14.31
CA PRO A 63 -13.21 -12.32 13.79
C PRO A 63 -13.14 -12.48 12.25
N GLY A 64 -12.68 -11.45 11.54
CA GLY A 64 -12.40 -11.46 10.10
C GLY A 64 -10.90 -11.46 9.82
N TYR A 65 -10.46 -10.66 8.87
CA TYR A 65 -9.03 -10.47 8.60
C TYR A 65 -8.41 -9.50 9.61
N PRO A 66 -7.11 -9.65 9.91
CA PRO A 66 -6.48 -8.87 10.96
C PRO A 66 -6.33 -7.39 10.60
N ILE A 67 -6.22 -6.56 11.62
CA ILE A 67 -5.84 -5.15 11.47
C ILE A 67 -4.33 -5.04 11.68
N VAL A 68 -3.65 -4.29 10.81
CA VAL A 68 -2.25 -3.92 11.01
C VAL A 68 -2.23 -2.55 11.69
N TYR A 69 -1.74 -2.52 12.91
CA TYR A 69 -1.57 -1.31 13.71
C TYR A 69 -0.11 -0.90 13.74
N GLY A 70 0.17 0.37 13.47
CA GLY A 70 1.50 0.96 13.60
C GLY A 70 1.44 2.29 14.35
N GLU A 71 2.40 2.53 15.24
CA GLU A 71 2.43 3.71 16.08
C GLU A 71 3.83 4.31 16.16
N LYS A 72 3.87 5.64 16.21
CA LYS A 72 5.03 6.44 16.59
C LYS A 72 4.59 7.63 17.42
N ILE A 73 5.00 7.68 18.68
CA ILE A 73 4.75 8.79 19.60
C ILE A 73 6.05 9.55 19.80
N ILE A 74 6.14 10.75 19.22
CA ILE A 74 7.32 11.62 19.36
C ILE A 74 7.26 12.37 20.70
N ASP A 75 6.10 12.96 21.01
CA ASP A 75 5.84 13.68 22.25
C ASP A 75 4.38 13.45 22.65
N PRO A 76 4.09 12.83 23.80
CA PRO A 76 2.73 12.55 24.25
C PRO A 76 1.91 13.82 24.57
N ALA A 77 2.54 14.99 24.65
CA ALA A 77 1.85 16.27 24.82
C ALA A 77 1.32 16.84 23.49
N LEU A 78 1.76 16.31 22.36
CA LEU A 78 1.31 16.76 21.04
C LEU A 78 0.05 15.99 20.58
N PRO A 79 -0.77 16.60 19.70
CA PRO A 79 -1.89 15.89 19.07
C PRO A 79 -1.42 14.66 18.30
N THR A 80 -2.13 13.54 18.44
CA THR A 80 -1.93 12.33 17.66
C THR A 80 -2.80 12.37 16.40
N ILE A 81 -2.22 12.02 15.25
CA ILE A 81 -2.92 11.88 13.98
C ILE A 81 -3.16 10.40 13.72
N LEU A 82 -4.43 10.02 13.53
CA LEU A 82 -4.80 8.69 13.08
C LEU A 82 -4.91 8.70 11.54
N VAL A 83 -4.17 7.80 10.90
CA VAL A 83 -4.26 7.52 9.47
C VAL A 83 -4.90 6.15 9.28
N TYR A 84 -5.85 6.06 8.36
CA TYR A 84 -6.54 4.83 8.00
C TYR A 84 -6.35 4.51 6.52
N GLY A 85 -6.28 3.23 6.21
CA GLY A 85 -6.32 2.68 4.87
C GLY A 85 -6.59 1.19 4.92
N HIS A 86 -6.86 0.53 3.78
CA HIS A 86 -7.08 -0.90 3.75
C HIS A 86 -6.15 -1.59 2.75
N TYR A 87 -5.79 -2.83 3.03
CA TYR A 87 -4.82 -3.60 2.25
C TYR A 87 -5.48 -4.72 1.43
N ASP A 88 -6.76 -4.98 1.63
CA ASP A 88 -7.52 -5.89 0.78
C ASP A 88 -8.01 -5.20 -0.49
N VAL A 89 -8.49 -5.99 -1.42
CA VAL A 89 -9.02 -5.52 -2.69
C VAL A 89 -10.30 -6.27 -3.06
N GLN A 90 -11.12 -5.64 -3.88
CA GLN A 90 -12.28 -6.28 -4.50
C GLN A 90 -11.84 -7.35 -5.53
N PRO A 91 -12.69 -8.36 -5.82
CA PRO A 91 -12.51 -9.25 -6.96
C PRO A 91 -12.28 -8.46 -8.26
N ALA A 92 -11.54 -9.07 -9.17
CA ALA A 92 -11.18 -8.40 -10.43
C ALA A 92 -12.17 -8.68 -11.58
N ASP A 93 -13.30 -9.32 -11.28
CA ASP A 93 -14.31 -9.62 -12.29
C ASP A 93 -14.97 -8.36 -12.87
N PRO A 94 -15.34 -8.40 -14.19
CA PRO A 94 -15.05 -9.45 -15.15
C PRO A 94 -13.62 -9.38 -15.70
N ILE A 95 -12.89 -10.50 -15.63
CA ILE A 95 -11.46 -10.58 -15.99
C ILE A 95 -11.20 -10.23 -17.45
N GLU A 96 -12.13 -10.54 -18.36
CA GLU A 96 -12.01 -10.28 -19.78
C GLU A 96 -12.01 -8.79 -20.17
N LEU A 97 -12.37 -7.91 -19.26
CA LEU A 97 -12.30 -6.45 -19.47
C LEU A 97 -10.94 -5.85 -19.13
N TRP A 98 -10.04 -6.62 -18.54
CA TRP A 98 -8.71 -6.13 -18.22
C TRP A 98 -7.78 -6.25 -19.42
N GLU A 99 -7.10 -5.15 -19.78
CA GLU A 99 -6.07 -5.12 -20.82
C GLU A 99 -4.76 -5.83 -20.42
N SER A 100 -4.54 -6.01 -19.12
CA SER A 100 -3.42 -6.76 -18.55
C SER A 100 -3.91 -7.49 -17.31
N PRO A 101 -3.31 -8.63 -16.91
CA PRO A 101 -3.75 -9.37 -15.73
C PRO A 101 -3.82 -8.46 -14.49
N PRO A 102 -4.91 -8.50 -13.69
CA PRO A 102 -5.15 -7.55 -12.61
C PRO A 102 -4.05 -7.47 -11.55
N PHE A 103 -3.35 -8.57 -11.30
CA PHE A 103 -2.27 -8.67 -10.31
C PHE A 103 -0.86 -8.75 -10.95
N GLU A 104 -0.75 -8.37 -12.22
CA GLU A 104 0.51 -8.14 -12.94
C GLU A 104 0.65 -6.65 -13.26
N PRO A 105 1.10 -5.82 -12.31
CA PRO A 105 1.16 -4.37 -12.46
C PRO A 105 1.97 -3.96 -13.68
N VAL A 106 1.40 -3.10 -14.52
CA VAL A 106 2.07 -2.54 -15.69
C VAL A 106 2.08 -1.02 -15.63
N ILE A 107 3.16 -0.42 -16.11
CA ILE A 107 3.26 1.04 -16.24
C ILE A 107 3.03 1.38 -17.71
N LYS A 108 1.97 2.15 -18.00
CA LYS A 108 1.60 2.58 -19.34
C LYS A 108 1.47 4.10 -19.42
N LYS A 109 1.92 4.70 -20.51
CA LYS A 109 1.59 6.07 -20.89
C LYS A 109 0.27 6.08 -21.63
N THR A 110 -0.59 7.02 -21.31
CA THR A 110 -1.87 7.21 -22.00
C THR A 110 -2.06 8.69 -22.30
N ALA A 111 -3.10 9.02 -23.07
CA ALA A 111 -3.44 10.43 -23.32
C ALA A 111 -3.76 11.21 -22.04
N LEU A 112 -4.35 10.53 -21.03
CA LEU A 112 -4.66 11.12 -19.72
C LEU A 112 -3.43 11.17 -18.79
N HIS A 113 -2.49 10.24 -18.97
CA HIS A 113 -1.30 10.08 -18.12
C HIS A 113 -0.03 10.00 -18.99
N PRO A 114 0.41 11.14 -19.57
CA PRO A 114 1.57 11.15 -20.48
C PRO A 114 2.88 10.77 -19.80
N GLU A 115 2.98 10.98 -18.49
CA GLU A 115 4.15 10.56 -17.69
C GLU A 115 4.12 9.08 -17.29
N GLY A 116 2.99 8.42 -17.49
CA GLY A 116 2.75 7.03 -17.12
C GLY A 116 1.91 6.89 -15.85
N ALA A 117 1.14 5.80 -15.80
CA ALA A 117 0.39 5.38 -14.61
C ALA A 117 0.55 3.87 -14.41
N ILE A 118 0.38 3.42 -13.17
CA ILE A 118 0.38 2.00 -12.81
C ILE A 118 -1.04 1.48 -12.98
N PHE A 119 -1.19 0.42 -13.78
CA PHE A 119 -2.45 -0.27 -13.99
C PHE A 119 -2.40 -1.64 -13.31
N ALA A 120 -3.21 -1.81 -12.28
CA ALA A 120 -3.41 -3.06 -11.55
C ALA A 120 -4.64 -2.96 -10.63
N ARG A 121 -5.19 -4.10 -10.18
CA ARG A 121 -6.16 -4.10 -9.07
C ARG A 121 -5.48 -3.56 -7.79
N GLY A 122 -6.15 -2.65 -7.08
CA GLY A 122 -5.61 -2.02 -5.87
C GLY A 122 -4.65 -0.85 -6.10
N ALA A 123 -4.28 -0.52 -7.36
CA ALA A 123 -3.37 0.59 -7.65
C ALA A 123 -3.90 1.96 -7.19
N SER A 124 -5.22 2.15 -7.21
CA SER A 124 -5.88 3.35 -6.70
C SER A 124 -6.63 3.08 -5.40
N ASP A 125 -7.32 1.95 -5.30
CA ASP A 125 -8.20 1.59 -4.18
C ASP A 125 -7.78 0.22 -3.60
N ASP A 126 -7.13 0.16 -2.45
CA ASP A 126 -6.59 1.26 -1.63
C ASP A 126 -5.06 1.15 -1.44
N LYS A 127 -4.42 0.07 -1.97
CA LYS A 127 -2.98 -0.18 -1.78
C LYS A 127 -2.10 1.00 -2.20
N GLY A 128 -2.44 1.66 -3.32
CA GLY A 128 -1.71 2.84 -3.74
C GLY A 128 -1.83 3.99 -2.74
N GLN A 129 -2.99 4.19 -2.15
CA GLN A 129 -3.23 5.26 -1.17
C GLN A 129 -2.59 4.93 0.17
N VAL A 130 -2.81 3.72 0.70
CA VAL A 130 -2.18 3.32 1.96
C VAL A 130 -0.66 3.36 1.86
N TYR A 131 -0.12 2.97 0.72
CA TYR A 131 1.31 3.03 0.49
C TYR A 131 1.86 4.47 0.47
N MET A 132 1.13 5.43 -0.11
CA MET A 132 1.49 6.85 -0.04
C MET A 132 1.57 7.34 1.41
N HIS A 133 0.63 6.94 2.27
CA HIS A 133 0.67 7.27 3.70
C HIS A 133 1.90 6.71 4.40
N VAL A 134 2.26 5.45 4.12
CA VAL A 134 3.47 4.82 4.66
C VAL A 134 4.73 5.58 4.23
N LYS A 135 4.81 6.01 2.96
CA LYS A 135 5.98 6.77 2.46
C LYS A 135 6.02 8.22 2.94
N ALA A 136 4.87 8.85 3.12
CA ALA A 136 4.79 10.15 3.78
C ALA A 136 5.28 10.08 5.23
N PHE A 137 4.89 9.04 5.96
CA PHE A 137 5.37 8.78 7.31
C PHE A 137 6.89 8.53 7.33
N GLU A 138 7.42 7.66 6.45
CA GLU A 138 8.86 7.40 6.30
C GLU A 138 9.68 8.68 6.10
N PHE A 139 9.12 9.65 5.37
CA PHE A 139 9.78 10.94 5.16
C PHE A 139 9.78 11.84 6.41
N MET A 140 8.76 11.70 7.29
CA MET A 140 8.57 12.59 8.45
C MET A 140 9.37 12.14 9.68
N VAL A 141 9.80 10.90 9.75
CA VAL A 141 10.55 10.33 10.87
C VAL A 141 12.01 10.10 10.53
#